data_5240814e5ba31f43ed8058474a6434d7
#
_entry.id   5240814e5ba31f43ed8058474a6434d7
#
_cell.length_a   1.000
_cell.length_b   1.000
_cell.length_c   1.000
_cell.angle_alpha   90.00
_cell.angle_beta   90.00
_cell.angle_gamma   90.00
#
_symmetry.space_group_name_H-M   'P 1'
#
loop_
_entity.id
_entity.type
_entity.pdbx_description
1 polymer ?
#
loop_
_entity_poly.entity_id
_entity_poly.type
_entity_poly.pdbx_seq_one_letter_code
_entity_poly.pdbx_strand_id
1 'polypeptide(L)'
;DGLVAMRVPKNSNTGTQLRLKALGDALRASPLTDGMTGLANRRRFDQDLRIECERARRGHESVALLLIDVDHFKRFNDRYGHVAGDACLRQVAAAIRACIRRPADLAARYGGEEFAVLLPQADAAGARTMAQRIVDAIADLALAHAGAPHPCLVSVSVGWAAARPDTDADVVRTRGESLVEAADRGLYAAKAAGRGRVGEANEAHATPEHRPPPGGEDRALPDRARACR
;
A
#
# COMPACT_ATOMS: atom_id res chain seq x y z
N ASP A 1 67.59 36.32 -2.28
CA ASP A 1 66.95 35.33 -1.43
C ASP A 1 65.48 35.61 -1.41
N GLY A 2 64.75 34.98 -2.31
CA GLY A 2 63.31 35.13 -2.46
C GLY A 2 62.63 33.79 -2.29
N LEU A 3 62.08 33.55 -1.12
CA LEU A 3 61.16 32.39 -0.84
C LEU A 3 59.78 32.67 -1.43
N VAL A 4 59.46 32.00 -2.53
CA VAL A 4 58.10 31.97 -3.07
C VAL A 4 57.30 30.94 -2.27
N ALA A 5 56.40 31.43 -1.42
CA ALA A 5 55.47 30.59 -0.69
C ALA A 5 54.40 30.04 -1.65
N MET A 6 54.48 28.76 -1.94
CA MET A 6 53.45 28.02 -2.69
C MET A 6 52.19 27.91 -1.85
N ARG A 7 51.13 28.66 -2.22
CA ARG A 7 49.80 28.58 -1.63
C ARG A 7 49.10 27.33 -2.14
N VAL A 8 48.95 26.31 -1.30
CA VAL A 8 48.15 25.12 -1.59
C VAL A 8 46.66 25.53 -1.53
N PRO A 9 45.88 25.31 -2.56
CA PRO A 9 44.45 25.62 -2.51
C PRO A 9 43.72 24.59 -1.61
N LYS A 10 43.18 25.09 -0.49
CA LYS A 10 42.21 24.34 0.34
C LYS A 10 40.88 24.27 -0.40
N ASN A 11 40.65 23.26 -1.22
CA ASN A 11 39.32 23.02 -1.79
C ASN A 11 39.09 21.53 -2.13
N SER A 12 39.12 20.65 -1.11
CA SER A 12 38.74 19.24 -1.25
C SER A 12 37.33 18.92 -0.85
N ASN A 13 36.51 19.92 -0.42
CA ASN A 13 35.19 19.70 0.10
C ASN A 13 34.04 19.94 -0.91
N THR A 14 34.32 20.65 -2.00
CA THR A 14 33.32 21.02 -3.01
C THR A 14 32.85 19.82 -3.85
N GLY A 15 33.77 18.90 -4.16
CA GLY A 15 33.48 17.71 -4.96
C GLY A 15 32.59 16.70 -4.24
N THR A 16 32.79 16.52 -2.93
CA THR A 16 31.99 15.60 -2.11
C THR A 16 30.60 16.17 -1.88
N GLN A 17 30.47 17.47 -1.64
CA GLN A 17 29.17 18.13 -1.49
C GLN A 17 28.35 18.14 -2.79
N LEU A 18 29.00 18.34 -3.94
CA LEU A 18 28.34 18.23 -5.25
C LEU A 18 27.87 16.81 -5.55
N ARG A 19 28.67 15.80 -5.20
CA ARG A 19 28.28 14.39 -5.33
C ARG A 19 27.13 14.01 -4.41
N LEU A 20 27.14 14.45 -3.16
CA LEU A 20 26.05 14.23 -2.22
C LEU A 20 24.75 14.94 -2.66
N LYS A 21 24.86 16.14 -3.20
CA LYS A 21 23.74 16.88 -3.77
C LYS A 21 23.20 16.19 -5.02
N ALA A 22 24.06 15.76 -5.95
CA ALA A 22 23.67 15.03 -7.15
C ALA A 22 23.04 13.66 -6.82
N LEU A 23 23.56 12.93 -5.82
CA LEU A 23 22.95 11.70 -5.32
C LEU A 23 21.58 11.98 -4.66
N GLY A 24 21.47 13.05 -3.89
CA GLY A 24 20.21 13.51 -3.29
C GLY A 24 19.18 13.92 -4.36
N ASP A 25 19.61 14.57 -5.42
CA ASP A 25 18.75 15.00 -6.52
C ASP A 25 18.35 13.80 -7.42
N ALA A 26 19.26 12.83 -7.64
CA ALA A 26 18.96 11.57 -8.34
C ALA A 26 17.99 10.68 -7.54
N LEU A 27 18.13 10.63 -6.21
CA LEU A 27 17.17 9.96 -5.32
C LEU A 27 15.80 10.65 -5.31
N ARG A 28 15.74 11.98 -5.49
CA ARG A 28 14.50 12.74 -5.64
C ARG A 28 13.88 12.58 -7.03
N ALA A 29 14.69 12.35 -8.05
CA ALA A 29 14.25 12.08 -9.42
C ALA A 29 13.82 10.63 -9.68
N SER A 30 13.85 9.75 -8.66
CA SER A 30 13.32 8.39 -8.77
C SER A 30 11.84 8.45 -9.15
N PRO A 31 11.40 7.68 -10.15
CA PRO A 31 10.00 7.71 -10.60
C PRO A 31 9.05 7.46 -9.43
N LEU A 32 7.97 8.24 -9.37
CA LEU A 32 6.93 8.12 -8.35
C LEU A 32 5.85 7.10 -8.73
N THR A 33 6.09 6.36 -9.80
CA THR A 33 5.18 5.36 -10.38
C THR A 33 5.82 3.98 -10.25
N ASP A 34 5.00 2.98 -9.95
CA ASP A 34 5.41 1.57 -10.00
C ASP A 34 5.50 1.11 -11.46
N GLY A 35 6.67 0.65 -11.86
CA GLY A 35 6.96 0.30 -13.25
C GLY A 35 6.18 -0.91 -13.77
N MET A 36 5.67 -1.79 -12.91
CA MET A 36 4.92 -2.97 -13.29
C MET A 36 3.43 -2.68 -13.47
N THR A 37 2.83 -1.93 -12.55
CA THR A 37 1.38 -1.69 -12.50
C THR A 37 0.97 -0.33 -13.06
N GLY A 38 1.90 0.61 -13.15
CA GLY A 38 1.64 1.99 -13.54
C GLY A 38 0.84 2.80 -12.51
N LEU A 39 0.60 2.26 -11.32
CA LEU A 39 0.06 3.00 -10.17
C LEU A 39 1.15 3.85 -9.51
N ALA A 40 0.79 4.70 -8.57
CA ALA A 40 1.78 5.32 -7.70
C ALA A 40 2.59 4.23 -6.96
N ASN A 41 3.86 4.50 -6.69
CA ASN A 41 4.62 3.62 -5.81
C ASN A 41 4.46 4.03 -4.33
N ARG A 42 4.99 3.22 -3.41
CA ARG A 42 4.93 3.46 -1.97
C ARG A 42 5.47 4.84 -1.59
N ARG A 43 6.56 5.27 -2.21
CA ARG A 43 7.17 6.58 -1.93
C ARG A 43 6.20 7.73 -2.24
N ARG A 44 5.51 7.68 -3.37
CA ARG A 44 4.48 8.66 -3.72
C ARG A 44 3.32 8.62 -2.75
N PHE A 45 2.85 7.43 -2.43
CA PHE A 45 1.78 7.24 -1.46
C PHE A 45 2.13 7.88 -0.10
N ASP A 46 3.32 7.63 0.45
CA ASP A 46 3.76 8.18 1.73
C ASP A 46 3.84 9.73 1.70
N GLN A 47 4.23 10.30 0.54
CA GLN A 47 4.25 11.76 0.34
C GLN A 47 2.84 12.34 0.31
N ASP A 48 1.96 11.77 -0.51
CA ASP A 48 0.59 12.27 -0.70
C ASP A 48 -0.26 12.06 0.56
N LEU A 49 -0.06 10.96 1.30
CA LEU A 49 -0.70 10.73 2.59
C LEU A 49 -0.42 11.87 3.59
N ARG A 50 0.84 12.29 3.72
CA ARG A 50 1.22 13.40 4.60
C ARG A 50 0.56 14.71 4.16
N ILE A 51 0.59 15.00 2.86
CA ILE A 51 0.00 16.22 2.30
C ILE A 51 -1.51 16.25 2.56
N GLU A 52 -2.22 15.14 2.31
CA GLU A 52 -3.67 15.08 2.46
C GLU A 52 -4.10 15.08 3.94
N CYS A 53 -3.34 14.45 4.84
CA CYS A 53 -3.58 14.58 6.28
C CYS A 53 -3.43 16.02 6.78
N GLU A 54 -2.41 16.76 6.29
CA GLU A 54 -2.25 18.18 6.64
C GLU A 54 -3.35 19.06 6.02
N ARG A 55 -3.79 18.73 4.79
CA ARG A 55 -4.87 19.42 4.11
C ARG A 55 -6.20 19.21 4.83
N ALA A 56 -6.51 17.97 5.19
CA ALA A 56 -7.68 17.58 5.95
C ALA A 56 -7.74 18.29 7.32
N ARG A 57 -6.60 18.41 8.01
CA ARG A 57 -6.50 19.14 9.27
C ARG A 57 -6.86 20.63 9.10
N ARG A 58 -6.30 21.29 8.09
CA ARG A 58 -6.55 22.73 7.84
C ARG A 58 -7.97 23.01 7.40
N GLY A 59 -8.56 22.10 6.62
CA GLY A 59 -9.93 22.21 6.10
C GLY A 59 -11.00 21.64 7.01
N HIS A 60 -10.64 21.03 8.17
CA HIS A 60 -11.55 20.25 9.01
C HIS A 60 -12.31 19.16 8.23
N GLU A 61 -11.63 18.58 7.24
CA GLU A 61 -12.18 17.56 6.35
C GLU A 61 -11.76 16.16 6.79
N SER A 62 -12.45 15.15 6.28
CA SER A 62 -12.09 13.75 6.51
C SER A 62 -11.04 13.29 5.51
N VAL A 63 -10.24 12.31 5.88
CA VAL A 63 -9.35 11.56 4.98
C VAL A 63 -9.50 10.08 5.28
N ALA A 64 -9.58 9.26 4.24
CA ALA A 64 -9.66 7.82 4.39
C ALA A 64 -8.54 7.11 3.63
N LEU A 65 -8.20 5.92 4.13
CA LEU A 65 -7.18 5.04 3.61
C LEU A 65 -7.70 3.61 3.53
N LEU A 66 -7.42 2.95 2.42
CA LEU A 66 -7.62 1.51 2.25
C LEU A 66 -6.27 0.83 2.08
N LEU A 67 -6.07 -0.30 2.76
CA LEU A 67 -5.00 -1.25 2.49
C LEU A 67 -5.62 -2.52 1.89
N ILE A 68 -5.02 -3.03 0.83
CA ILE A 68 -5.54 -4.12 0.02
C ILE A 68 -4.42 -5.14 -0.16
N ASP A 69 -4.74 -6.41 -0.01
CA ASP A 69 -3.78 -7.51 -0.19
C ASP A 69 -4.44 -8.62 -1.04
N VAL A 70 -3.68 -9.12 -2.01
CA VAL A 70 -4.16 -10.21 -2.88
C VAL A 70 -4.08 -11.53 -2.13
N ASP A 71 -5.24 -12.13 -1.90
CA ASP A 71 -5.36 -13.34 -1.09
C ASP A 71 -4.62 -14.53 -1.71
N HIS A 72 -3.82 -15.22 -0.86
CA HIS A 72 -3.07 -16.41 -1.24
C HIS A 72 -2.13 -16.22 -2.44
N PHE A 73 -1.62 -15.01 -2.69
CA PHE A 73 -0.83 -14.69 -3.88
C PHE A 73 0.44 -15.53 -3.99
N LYS A 74 1.08 -15.89 -2.87
CA LYS A 74 2.21 -16.83 -2.87
C LYS A 74 1.82 -18.16 -3.51
N ARG A 75 0.65 -18.74 -3.14
CA ARG A 75 0.15 -20.00 -3.74
C ARG A 75 -0.17 -19.85 -5.23
N PHE A 76 -0.61 -18.66 -5.64
CA PHE A 76 -0.78 -18.35 -7.06
C PHE A 76 0.54 -18.42 -7.81
N ASN A 77 1.59 -17.76 -7.29
CA ASN A 77 2.93 -17.80 -7.88
C ASN A 77 3.51 -19.23 -7.91
N ASP A 78 3.37 -19.98 -6.82
CA ASP A 78 3.84 -21.35 -6.72
C ASP A 78 3.16 -22.26 -7.76
N ARG A 79 1.92 -21.98 -8.09
CA ARG A 79 1.12 -22.79 -9.05
C ARG A 79 1.32 -22.37 -10.50
N TYR A 80 1.37 -21.07 -10.79
CA TYR A 80 1.33 -20.54 -12.16
C TYR A 80 2.63 -19.83 -12.59
N GLY A 81 3.58 -19.67 -11.67
CA GLY A 81 4.84 -18.96 -11.88
C GLY A 81 4.72 -17.44 -11.79
N HIS A 82 5.86 -16.78 -11.59
CA HIS A 82 5.94 -15.32 -11.36
C HIS A 82 5.43 -14.49 -12.54
N VAL A 83 5.60 -14.96 -13.79
CA VAL A 83 5.11 -14.24 -14.99
C VAL A 83 3.58 -14.12 -14.96
N ALA A 84 2.89 -15.21 -14.58
CA ALA A 84 1.44 -15.19 -14.41
C ALA A 84 1.03 -14.34 -13.21
N GLY A 85 1.80 -14.37 -12.12
CA GLY A 85 1.60 -13.49 -10.97
C GLY A 85 1.70 -12.01 -11.32
N ASP A 86 2.70 -11.62 -12.09
CA ASP A 86 2.84 -10.25 -12.59
C ASP A 86 1.64 -9.83 -13.46
N ALA A 87 1.15 -10.74 -14.32
CA ALA A 87 -0.04 -10.48 -15.13
C ALA A 87 -1.30 -10.33 -14.26
N CYS A 88 -1.44 -11.15 -13.21
CA CYS A 88 -2.51 -11.05 -12.24
C CYS A 88 -2.46 -9.68 -11.52
N LEU A 89 -1.31 -9.27 -10.99
CA LEU A 89 -1.16 -7.98 -10.30
C LEU A 89 -1.45 -6.79 -11.22
N ARG A 90 -1.13 -6.86 -12.51
CA ARG A 90 -1.51 -5.81 -13.48
C ARG A 90 -3.02 -5.71 -13.66
N GLN A 91 -3.73 -6.83 -13.71
CA GLN A 91 -5.20 -6.85 -13.81
C GLN A 91 -5.84 -6.32 -12.53
N VAL A 92 -5.37 -6.74 -11.36
CA VAL A 92 -5.80 -6.21 -10.06
C VAL A 92 -5.58 -4.69 -9.99
N ALA A 93 -4.40 -4.21 -10.37
CA ALA A 93 -4.09 -2.78 -10.39
C ALA A 93 -5.00 -2.00 -11.35
N ALA A 94 -5.32 -2.57 -12.52
CA ALA A 94 -6.24 -1.95 -13.48
C ALA A 94 -7.67 -1.87 -12.91
N ALA A 95 -8.15 -2.92 -12.23
CA ALA A 95 -9.46 -2.92 -11.56
C ALA A 95 -9.53 -1.88 -10.44
N ILE A 96 -8.50 -1.79 -9.59
CA ILE A 96 -8.41 -0.76 -8.54
C ILE A 96 -8.45 0.64 -9.17
N ARG A 97 -7.66 0.88 -10.23
CA ARG A 97 -7.65 2.16 -10.94
C ARG A 97 -9.02 2.52 -11.52
N ALA A 98 -9.75 1.56 -12.07
CA ALA A 98 -11.09 1.77 -12.62
C ALA A 98 -12.13 2.15 -11.56
N CYS A 99 -11.93 1.75 -10.30
CA CYS A 99 -12.78 2.15 -9.17
C CYS A 99 -12.59 3.62 -8.77
N ILE A 100 -11.41 4.19 -9.05
CA ILE A 100 -11.06 5.56 -8.66
C ILE A 100 -11.54 6.54 -9.74
N ARG A 101 -12.41 7.47 -9.34
CA ARG A 101 -13.06 8.42 -10.27
C ARG A 101 -12.70 9.87 -10.01
N ARG A 102 -12.28 10.21 -8.77
CA ARG A 102 -11.95 11.60 -8.43
C ARG A 102 -10.45 11.85 -8.66
N PRO A 103 -10.08 13.01 -9.22
CA PRO A 103 -8.67 13.35 -9.47
C PRO A 103 -7.81 13.40 -8.20
N ALA A 104 -8.43 13.64 -7.04
CA ALA A 104 -7.74 13.68 -5.74
C ALA A 104 -7.48 12.29 -5.14
N ASP A 105 -8.21 11.26 -5.58
CA ASP A 105 -8.00 9.90 -5.09
C ASP A 105 -6.71 9.32 -5.68
N LEU A 106 -5.95 8.59 -4.86
CA LEU A 106 -4.69 7.98 -5.28
C LEU A 106 -4.74 6.47 -5.07
N ALA A 107 -4.40 5.71 -6.11
CA ALA A 107 -4.07 4.30 -5.99
C ALA A 107 -2.56 4.10 -6.08
N ALA A 108 -2.02 3.26 -5.23
CA ALA A 108 -0.60 2.92 -5.18
C ALA A 108 -0.38 1.43 -5.02
N ARG A 109 0.74 0.95 -5.54
CA ARG A 109 1.31 -0.33 -5.14
C ARG A 109 2.15 -0.10 -3.89
N TYR A 110 1.70 -0.66 -2.77
CA TYR A 110 2.29 -0.41 -1.45
C TYR A 110 3.43 -1.39 -1.13
N GLY A 111 3.32 -2.63 -1.62
CA GLY A 111 4.30 -3.71 -1.45
C GLY A 111 4.27 -4.68 -2.63
N GLY A 112 4.69 -5.91 -2.42
CA GLY A 112 4.72 -6.98 -3.44
C GLY A 112 3.35 -7.22 -4.06
N GLU A 113 2.42 -7.76 -3.29
CA GLU A 113 1.00 -8.00 -3.62
C GLU A 113 0.05 -7.03 -2.91
N GLU A 114 0.59 -6.01 -2.24
CA GLU A 114 -0.16 -5.05 -1.46
C GLU A 114 -0.40 -3.76 -2.24
N PHE A 115 -1.62 -3.25 -2.15
CA PHE A 115 -2.03 -1.98 -2.72
C PHE A 115 -2.61 -1.06 -1.65
N ALA A 116 -2.59 0.24 -1.91
CA ALA A 116 -3.20 1.24 -1.06
C ALA A 116 -4.05 2.21 -1.88
N VAL A 117 -5.14 2.70 -1.29
CA VAL A 117 -5.95 3.76 -1.87
C VAL A 117 -6.14 4.86 -0.85
N LEU A 118 -5.73 6.08 -1.21
CA LEU A 118 -5.93 7.28 -0.41
C LEU A 118 -7.14 8.06 -0.96
N LEU A 119 -8.05 8.41 -0.08
CA LEU A 119 -9.31 9.08 -0.41
C LEU A 119 -9.43 10.39 0.39
N PRO A 120 -8.95 11.50 -0.15
CA PRO A 120 -9.19 12.82 0.45
C PRO A 120 -10.69 13.12 0.50
N GLN A 121 -11.12 13.84 1.54
CA GLN A 121 -12.51 14.24 1.75
C GLN A 121 -13.50 13.06 1.76
N ALA A 122 -13.06 11.89 2.19
CA ALA A 122 -13.92 10.72 2.37
C ALA A 122 -14.05 10.39 3.86
N ASP A 123 -15.27 10.14 4.28
CA ASP A 123 -15.61 9.64 5.61
C ASP A 123 -15.61 8.09 5.65
N ALA A 124 -15.99 7.54 6.78
CA ALA A 124 -16.08 6.09 7.00
C ALA A 124 -17.03 5.40 6.00
N ALA A 125 -18.15 6.03 5.68
CA ALA A 125 -19.13 5.47 4.74
C ALA A 125 -18.57 5.45 3.31
N GLY A 126 -17.88 6.52 2.89
CA GLY A 126 -17.18 6.61 1.61
C GLY A 126 -16.06 5.59 1.49
N ALA A 127 -15.25 5.43 2.56
CA ALA A 127 -14.18 4.44 2.63
C ALA A 127 -14.71 3.01 2.47
N ARG A 128 -15.73 2.65 3.25
CA ARG A 128 -16.38 1.33 3.19
C ARG A 128 -16.97 1.04 1.82
N THR A 129 -17.66 2.02 1.23
CA THR A 129 -18.24 1.88 -0.12
C THR A 129 -17.17 1.64 -1.17
N MET A 130 -16.05 2.37 -1.12
CA MET A 130 -14.93 2.18 -2.03
C MET A 130 -14.27 0.82 -1.82
N ALA A 131 -14.06 0.41 -0.57
CA ALA A 131 -13.49 -0.89 -0.23
C ALA A 131 -14.32 -2.04 -0.81
N GLN A 132 -15.64 -2.00 -0.64
CA GLN A 132 -16.54 -3.01 -1.19
C GLN A 132 -16.52 -3.01 -2.72
N ARG A 133 -16.56 -1.85 -3.36
CA ARG A 133 -16.45 -1.72 -4.83
C ARG A 133 -15.18 -2.38 -5.37
N ILE A 134 -14.05 -2.24 -4.66
CA ILE A 134 -12.78 -2.85 -5.09
C ILE A 134 -12.85 -4.37 -4.93
N VAL A 135 -13.39 -4.90 -3.83
CA VAL A 135 -13.57 -6.35 -3.64
C VAL A 135 -14.42 -6.92 -4.77
N ASP A 136 -15.56 -6.28 -5.06
CA ASP A 136 -16.49 -6.72 -6.11
C ASP A 136 -15.83 -6.66 -7.51
N ALA A 137 -15.16 -5.55 -7.84
CA ALA A 137 -14.50 -5.37 -9.12
C ALA A 137 -13.39 -6.40 -9.38
N ILE A 138 -12.70 -6.85 -8.34
CA ILE A 138 -11.66 -7.88 -8.48
C ILE A 138 -12.30 -9.27 -8.58
N ALA A 139 -13.38 -9.54 -7.86
CA ALA A 139 -14.15 -10.78 -8.00
C ALA A 139 -14.73 -10.92 -9.40
N ASP A 140 -15.21 -9.82 -10.01
CA ASP A 140 -15.75 -9.76 -11.37
C ASP A 140 -14.71 -10.06 -12.46
N LEU A 141 -13.40 -9.95 -12.18
CA LEU A 141 -12.36 -10.39 -13.10
C LEU A 141 -12.37 -11.91 -13.33
N ALA A 142 -12.98 -12.66 -12.41
CA ALA A 142 -13.11 -14.12 -12.45
C ALA A 142 -11.79 -14.86 -12.77
N LEU A 143 -10.67 -14.34 -12.29
CA LEU A 143 -9.34 -14.92 -12.53
C LEU A 143 -9.21 -16.25 -11.76
N ALA A 144 -8.94 -17.34 -12.49
CA ALA A 144 -8.79 -18.66 -11.88
C ALA A 144 -7.58 -18.71 -10.94
N HIS A 145 -7.79 -19.27 -9.75
CA HIS A 145 -6.75 -19.48 -8.73
C HIS A 145 -6.92 -20.87 -8.06
N ALA A 146 -6.46 -21.91 -8.73
CA ALA A 146 -6.61 -23.29 -8.24
C ALA A 146 -5.88 -23.58 -6.91
N GLY A 147 -4.99 -22.71 -6.46
CA GLY A 147 -4.34 -22.78 -5.14
C GLY A 147 -5.12 -22.10 -4.02
N ALA A 148 -6.20 -21.37 -4.34
CA ALA A 148 -7.08 -20.75 -3.36
C ALA A 148 -8.17 -21.72 -2.88
N PRO A 149 -8.76 -21.50 -1.69
CA PRO A 149 -10.01 -22.14 -1.29
C PRO A 149 -11.14 -21.83 -2.29
N HIS A 150 -12.17 -22.70 -2.32
CA HIS A 150 -13.35 -22.45 -3.15
C HIS A 150 -13.90 -21.01 -2.92
N PRO A 151 -14.20 -20.25 -3.96
CA PRO A 151 -14.50 -20.62 -5.34
C PRO A 151 -13.30 -20.72 -6.31
N CYS A 152 -12.06 -20.87 -5.83
CA CYS A 152 -10.85 -21.00 -6.65
C CYS A 152 -10.60 -19.82 -7.60
N LEU A 153 -10.91 -18.63 -7.15
CA LEU A 153 -10.70 -17.37 -7.85
C LEU A 153 -9.75 -16.46 -7.09
N VAL A 154 -9.12 -15.55 -7.80
CA VAL A 154 -8.36 -14.45 -7.20
C VAL A 154 -9.33 -13.55 -6.44
N SER A 155 -8.99 -13.26 -5.19
CA SER A 155 -9.73 -12.34 -4.33
C SER A 155 -8.76 -11.39 -3.63
N VAL A 156 -9.30 -10.35 -3.01
CA VAL A 156 -8.54 -9.43 -2.17
C VAL A 156 -9.20 -9.26 -0.81
N SER A 157 -8.39 -9.11 0.22
CA SER A 157 -8.83 -8.61 1.50
C SER A 157 -8.54 -7.12 1.58
N VAL A 158 -9.49 -6.34 2.10
CA VAL A 158 -9.37 -4.89 2.21
C VAL A 158 -9.63 -4.46 3.64
N GLY A 159 -8.65 -3.76 4.23
CA GLY A 159 -8.85 -3.02 5.47
C GLY A 159 -8.96 -1.53 5.18
N TRP A 160 -9.77 -0.82 5.96
CA TRP A 160 -9.92 0.61 5.79
C TRP A 160 -9.93 1.36 7.11
N ALA A 161 -9.56 2.63 7.05
CA ALA A 161 -9.70 3.57 8.14
C ALA A 161 -10.06 4.94 7.60
N ALA A 162 -10.79 5.73 8.39
CA ALA A 162 -11.09 7.12 8.11
C ALA A 162 -10.86 7.95 9.35
N ALA A 163 -10.32 9.15 9.20
CA ALA A 163 -10.11 10.10 10.27
C ALA A 163 -10.50 11.50 9.84
N ARG A 164 -11.01 12.28 10.80
CA ARG A 164 -11.14 13.73 10.68
C ARG A 164 -10.13 14.34 11.64
N PRO A 165 -8.99 14.84 11.13
CA PRO A 165 -7.93 15.37 11.99
C PRO A 165 -8.42 16.64 12.70
N ASP A 166 -8.40 16.64 14.04
CA ASP A 166 -8.65 17.83 14.84
C ASP A 166 -7.40 18.68 15.03
N THR A 167 -7.53 19.81 15.69
CA THR A 167 -6.66 20.98 15.64
C THR A 167 -5.27 20.86 16.26
N ASP A 168 -4.86 19.76 16.88
CA ASP A 168 -3.59 19.67 17.60
C ASP A 168 -2.41 19.29 16.69
N ALA A 169 -1.39 20.16 16.67
CA ALA A 169 -0.25 20.11 15.76
C ALA A 169 0.64 18.86 15.89
N ASP A 170 0.70 18.23 17.06
CA ASP A 170 1.52 17.02 17.29
C ASP A 170 0.91 15.74 16.70
N VAL A 171 -0.32 15.81 16.26
CA VAL A 171 -1.13 14.68 15.82
C VAL A 171 -0.96 14.38 14.32
N VAL A 172 -0.44 15.29 13.50
CA VAL A 172 -0.39 15.12 12.04
C VAL A 172 0.58 14.02 11.61
N ARG A 173 1.76 13.94 12.22
CA ARG A 173 2.74 12.90 11.92
C ARG A 173 2.29 11.55 12.50
N THR A 174 1.75 11.56 13.71
CA THR A 174 1.24 10.40 14.44
C THR A 174 -0.07 9.86 13.82
N ARG A 175 -0.92 10.71 13.22
CA ARG A 175 -2.23 10.28 12.65
C ARG A 175 -2.12 9.66 11.27
N GLY A 176 -1.15 10.05 10.44
CA GLY A 176 -0.86 9.32 9.21
C GLY A 176 -0.42 7.89 9.50
N GLU A 177 0.45 7.71 10.49
CA GLU A 177 0.87 6.40 10.97
C GLU A 177 -0.29 5.64 11.63
N SER A 178 -1.12 6.30 12.47
CA SER A 178 -2.30 5.68 13.08
C SER A 178 -3.40 5.33 12.08
N LEU A 179 -3.53 6.07 10.97
CA LEU A 179 -4.48 5.75 9.90
C LEU A 179 -4.04 4.47 9.16
N VAL A 180 -2.74 4.33 8.88
CA VAL A 180 -2.17 3.12 8.29
C VAL A 180 -2.35 1.91 9.22
N GLU A 181 -2.02 2.07 10.51
CA GLU A 181 -2.20 1.02 11.51
C GLU A 181 -3.67 0.60 11.67
N ALA A 182 -4.60 1.56 11.64
CA ALA A 182 -6.02 1.26 11.72
C ALA A 182 -6.50 0.50 10.48
N ALA A 183 -6.08 0.89 9.27
CA ALA A 183 -6.38 0.16 8.05
C ALA A 183 -5.74 -1.25 8.05
N ASP A 184 -4.52 -1.39 8.57
CA ASP A 184 -3.83 -2.70 8.69
C ASP A 184 -4.58 -3.63 9.66
N ARG A 185 -5.07 -3.12 10.81
CA ARG A 185 -5.95 -3.91 11.69
C ARG A 185 -7.22 -4.38 11.00
N GLY A 186 -7.85 -3.51 10.19
CA GLY A 186 -8.99 -3.89 9.36
C GLY A 186 -8.63 -4.97 8.35
N LEU A 187 -7.49 -4.86 7.69
CA LEU A 187 -7.00 -5.87 6.74
C LEU A 187 -6.74 -7.22 7.43
N TYR A 188 -6.13 -7.18 8.61
CA TYR A 188 -5.95 -8.39 9.42
C TYR A 188 -7.29 -9.04 9.78
N ALA A 189 -8.29 -8.25 10.19
CA ALA A 189 -9.63 -8.74 10.49
C ALA A 189 -10.30 -9.37 9.26
N ALA A 190 -10.17 -8.77 8.07
CA ALA A 190 -10.66 -9.35 6.82
C ALA A 190 -10.02 -10.72 6.53
N LYS A 191 -8.70 -10.81 6.68
CA LYS A 191 -7.95 -12.06 6.48
C LYS A 191 -8.36 -13.15 7.49
N ALA A 192 -8.54 -12.79 8.76
CA ALA A 192 -8.97 -13.69 9.83
C ALA A 192 -10.42 -14.19 9.63
N ALA A 193 -11.30 -13.34 9.10
CA ALA A 193 -12.70 -13.69 8.82
C ALA A 193 -12.90 -14.55 7.55
N GLY A 194 -11.84 -15.00 6.91
CA GLY A 194 -11.92 -15.91 5.76
C GLY A 194 -11.55 -15.26 4.41
N ARG A 195 -10.99 -14.06 4.40
CA ARG A 195 -10.50 -13.35 3.21
C ARG A 195 -11.61 -12.97 2.21
N GLY A 196 -11.24 -12.41 1.07
CA GLY A 196 -12.16 -12.03 0.00
C GLY A 196 -13.22 -11.01 0.43
N ARG A 197 -12.89 -10.09 1.32
CA ARG A 197 -13.84 -9.18 1.95
C ARG A 197 -13.23 -7.90 2.48
N VAL A 198 -14.11 -7.01 2.88
CA VAL A 198 -13.77 -5.81 3.64
C VAL A 198 -13.74 -6.16 5.14
N GLY A 199 -12.69 -5.72 5.83
CA GLY A 199 -12.58 -5.74 7.28
C GLY A 199 -12.57 -4.34 7.85
N GLU A 200 -13.11 -4.20 9.05
CA GLU A 200 -13.14 -2.97 9.82
C GLU A 200 -12.27 -3.14 11.06
N ALA A 201 -11.52 -2.11 11.44
CA ALA A 201 -10.79 -2.12 12.69
C ALA A 201 -11.78 -2.13 13.86
N ASN A 202 -11.97 -3.28 14.48
CA ASN A 202 -12.78 -3.36 15.70
C ASN A 202 -11.94 -2.83 16.85
N GLU A 203 -12.41 -1.84 17.60
CA GLU A 203 -11.71 -1.24 18.74
C GLU A 203 -11.35 -2.28 19.83
N ALA A 204 -11.96 -3.47 19.80
CA ALA A 204 -11.73 -4.55 20.74
C ALA A 204 -10.41 -5.31 20.57
N HIS A 205 -9.59 -5.06 19.54
CA HIS A 205 -8.32 -5.72 19.28
C HIS A 205 -7.12 -4.78 19.38
N ALA A 206 -7.14 -3.85 20.33
CA ALA A 206 -5.98 -3.06 20.70
C ALA A 206 -5.01 -3.90 21.57
N THR A 207 -4.33 -4.87 20.98
CA THR A 207 -3.14 -5.47 21.58
C THR A 207 -2.00 -5.37 20.57
N PRO A 208 -0.92 -4.63 20.88
CA PRO A 208 0.22 -4.48 19.99
C PRO A 208 1.20 -5.63 20.25
N GLU A 209 0.89 -6.84 19.82
CA GLU A 209 1.91 -7.89 19.75
C GLU A 209 1.55 -8.89 18.65
N HIS A 210 2.41 -8.97 17.71
CA HIS A 210 2.60 -10.02 16.68
C HIS A 210 2.27 -9.64 15.25
N ARG A 211 3.22 -8.91 14.64
CA ARG A 211 3.44 -9.06 13.21
C ARG A 211 4.09 -10.43 13.00
N PRO A 212 3.44 -11.43 12.39
CA PRO A 212 4.14 -12.67 12.05
C PRO A 212 5.28 -12.31 11.07
N PRO A 213 6.46 -12.96 11.19
CA PRO A 213 7.55 -12.75 10.24
C PRO A 213 7.06 -13.11 8.83
N PRO A 214 7.53 -12.41 7.79
CA PRO A 214 7.24 -12.77 6.42
C PRO A 214 7.83 -14.17 6.16
N GLY A 215 6.98 -15.19 6.01
CA GLY A 215 7.41 -16.54 5.67
C GLY A 215 7.04 -17.67 6.64
N GLY A 216 6.08 -17.48 7.55
CA GLY A 216 5.57 -18.57 8.39
C GLY A 216 4.79 -19.60 7.55
N GLU A 217 5.32 -20.83 7.53
CA GLU A 217 4.78 -22.00 6.84
C GLU A 217 3.33 -22.26 7.22
N ASP A 218 2.45 -22.18 6.22
CA ASP A 218 1.07 -22.64 6.32
C ASP A 218 1.09 -24.17 6.45
N ARG A 219 0.81 -24.67 7.65
CA ARG A 219 0.71 -26.11 7.91
C ARG A 219 -0.30 -26.74 6.98
N ALA A 220 0.13 -27.77 6.29
CA ALA A 220 -0.63 -28.59 5.36
C ALA A 220 -2.01 -28.96 5.92
N LEU A 221 -3.06 -28.48 5.27
CA LEU A 221 -4.41 -29.03 5.37
C LEU A 221 -4.51 -30.22 4.40
N PRO A 222 -5.27 -31.28 4.75
CA PRO A 222 -5.36 -32.48 3.92
C PRO A 222 -5.98 -32.19 2.56
N ASP A 223 -5.43 -32.86 1.58
CA ASP A 223 -5.74 -32.88 0.15
C ASP A 223 -7.25 -32.99 -0.16
N ARG A 224 -7.87 -31.85 -0.52
CA ARG A 224 -9.18 -31.78 -1.17
C ARG A 224 -9.03 -31.34 -2.63
N ALA A 225 -8.05 -31.86 -3.31
CA ALA A 225 -7.68 -31.49 -4.70
C ALA A 225 -8.68 -31.95 -5.78
N ARG A 226 -9.97 -32.19 -5.48
CA ARG A 226 -10.95 -32.68 -6.47
C ARG A 226 -12.01 -31.67 -6.92
N ALA A 227 -11.97 -30.43 -6.49
CA ALA A 227 -13.08 -29.49 -6.75
C ALA A 227 -12.83 -28.42 -7.85
N CYS A 228 -11.64 -28.38 -8.45
CA CYS A 228 -11.33 -27.38 -9.51
C CYS A 228 -10.84 -28.08 -10.79
N ARG A 229 -11.71 -28.78 -11.48
CA ARG A 229 -11.54 -29.19 -12.90
C ARG A 229 -12.50 -28.40 -13.76
#